data_163c4cbf6ef78f5f412362095f8b6b00
#
_entry.id   163c4cbf6ef78f5f412362095f8b6b00
#
_cell.length_a   1.000
_cell.length_b   1.000
_cell.length_c   1.000
_cell.angle_alpha   90.00
_cell.angle_beta   90.00
_cell.angle_gamma   90.00
#
_symmetry.space_group_name_H-M   'P 1'
#
loop_
_entity.id
_entity.type
_entity.pdbx_description
1 polymer ?
#
loop_
_entity_poly.entity_id
_entity_poly.type
_entity_poly.pdbx_seq_one_letter_code
_entity_poly.pdbx_strand_id
1 'polypeptide(L)'
;MTKQLDAVVNARLQDQKGLYRLEISDGRFSGIVTQSETTTAREGELDAGSNLVTPAFVEPHIHLDAAMTAGEPRWNKSGTLFEGIECWSERKTTLSHDDVINRATQTLKLFAAHGIQYVRTHVDVTDPNLTALKAMLEVREQTAGFVDLQIVAFPQEGILSFKNGRELMEEAVRLGADVVG
;
A
#
# COMPACT_ATOMS: atom_id res chain seq x y z
N MET A 1 -6.49 -7.87 21.82
CA MET A 1 -6.44 -6.41 22.04
C MET A 1 -5.03 -5.97 21.79
N THR A 2 -4.79 -5.15 20.77
CA THR A 2 -3.51 -4.50 20.53
C THR A 2 -3.24 -3.56 21.69
N LYS A 3 -2.11 -3.75 22.39
CA LYS A 3 -1.72 -2.90 23.52
C LYS A 3 -1.47 -1.50 22.95
N GLN A 4 -2.19 -0.51 23.43
CA GLN A 4 -2.01 0.89 23.02
C GLN A 4 -0.63 1.35 23.51
N LEU A 5 0.14 2.01 22.63
CA LEU A 5 1.40 2.63 23.01
C LEU A 5 1.13 4.03 23.58
N ASP A 6 1.82 4.36 24.69
CA ASP A 6 1.77 5.67 25.32
C ASP A 6 2.94 6.57 24.91
N ALA A 7 4.08 5.97 24.53
CA ALA A 7 5.24 6.70 24.03
C ALA A 7 6.23 5.81 23.27
N VAL A 8 7.10 6.48 22.48
CA VAL A 8 8.36 5.92 21.99
C VAL A 8 9.49 6.65 22.70
N VAL A 9 10.40 5.89 23.34
CA VAL A 9 11.56 6.45 24.07
C VAL A 9 12.85 6.16 23.34
N ASN A 10 13.91 6.90 23.68
CA ASN A 10 15.24 6.78 23.07
C ASN A 10 15.24 6.94 21.54
N ALA A 11 14.34 7.76 21.01
CA ALA A 11 14.23 8.00 19.58
C ALA A 11 15.26 9.03 19.10
N ARG A 12 15.86 8.81 17.93
CA ARG A 12 16.52 9.87 17.18
C ARG A 12 15.55 10.41 16.14
N LEU A 13 15.59 11.71 15.88
CA LEU A 13 14.80 12.37 14.86
C LEU A 13 15.71 12.90 13.76
N GLN A 14 15.21 12.95 12.54
CA GLN A 14 15.93 13.49 11.40
C GLN A 14 16.30 14.96 11.67
N ASP A 15 17.52 15.33 11.33
CA ASP A 15 18.06 16.68 11.48
C ASP A 15 18.06 17.26 12.90
N GLN A 16 17.84 16.41 13.90
CA GLN A 16 17.86 16.78 15.32
C GLN A 16 19.00 16.09 16.06
N LYS A 17 19.65 16.79 17.00
CA LYS A 17 20.70 16.23 17.84
C LYS A 17 20.10 15.71 19.15
N GLY A 18 20.59 14.54 19.61
CA GLY A 18 20.19 13.97 20.88
C GLY A 18 19.12 12.89 20.76
N LEU A 19 18.51 12.59 21.89
CA LEU A 19 17.44 11.61 22.02
C LEU A 19 16.12 12.31 22.37
N TYR A 20 15.04 11.66 21.99
CA TYR A 20 13.69 12.18 22.16
C TYR A 20 12.76 11.11 22.70
N ARG A 21 11.81 11.57 23.50
CA ARG A 21 10.59 10.86 23.86
C ARG A 21 9.46 11.40 22.97
N LEU A 22 8.79 10.51 22.28
CA LEU A 22 7.62 10.83 21.47
C LEU A 22 6.39 10.37 22.25
N GLU A 23 5.60 11.28 22.74
CA GLU A 23 4.39 11.01 23.51
C GLU A 23 3.24 10.66 22.55
N ILE A 24 2.41 9.70 22.94
CA ILE A 24 1.27 9.23 22.15
C ILE A 24 0.00 9.33 23.01
N SER A 25 -1.04 9.96 22.45
CA SER A 25 -2.39 10.00 23.02
C SER A 25 -3.39 9.73 21.90
N ASP A 26 -4.35 8.87 22.16
CA ASP A 26 -5.40 8.50 21.19
C ASP A 26 -4.85 8.04 19.83
N GLY A 27 -3.73 7.29 19.86
CA GLY A 27 -3.07 6.77 18.65
C GLY A 27 -2.35 7.82 17.80
N ARG A 28 -2.12 9.02 18.34
CA ARG A 28 -1.42 10.12 17.67
C ARG A 28 -0.25 10.63 18.51
N PHE A 29 0.78 11.13 17.85
CA PHE A 29 1.84 11.85 18.56
C PHE A 29 1.28 13.14 19.17
N SER A 30 1.38 13.25 20.49
CA SER A 30 0.87 14.40 21.27
C SER A 30 2.00 15.33 21.74
N GLY A 31 3.24 14.84 21.78
CA GLY A 31 4.38 15.64 22.22
C GLY A 31 5.71 15.06 21.77
N ILE A 32 6.71 15.91 21.65
CA ILE A 32 8.12 15.58 21.42
C ILE A 32 8.95 16.23 22.52
N VAL A 33 9.57 15.41 23.37
CA VAL A 33 10.34 15.88 24.54
C VAL A 33 11.78 15.43 24.40
N THR A 34 12.72 16.34 24.63
CA THR A 34 14.15 16.01 24.65
C THR A 34 14.50 15.11 25.82
N GLN A 35 15.37 14.11 25.58
CA GLN A 35 15.94 13.26 26.61
C GLN A 35 17.44 13.57 26.77
N SER A 36 17.88 13.75 28.01
CA SER A 36 19.32 14.01 28.32
C SER A 36 20.15 12.73 28.20
N GLU A 37 19.53 11.57 28.44
CA GLU A 37 20.18 10.25 28.44
C GLU A 37 19.19 9.16 28.03
N THR A 38 19.68 7.95 27.76
CA THR A 38 18.83 6.79 27.51
C THR A 38 18.02 6.41 28.74
N THR A 39 16.79 5.98 28.56
CA THR A 39 15.91 5.51 29.64
C THR A 39 15.45 4.08 29.35
N THR A 40 15.16 3.33 30.39
CA THR A 40 14.48 2.03 30.22
C THR A 40 13.01 2.25 29.93
N ALA A 41 12.52 1.64 28.85
CA ALA A 41 11.11 1.70 28.49
C ALA A 41 10.23 1.05 29.57
N ARG A 42 9.13 1.69 29.89
CA ARG A 42 8.12 1.21 30.83
C ARG A 42 7.04 0.41 30.10
N GLU A 43 6.12 -0.15 30.86
CA GLU A 43 4.92 -0.75 30.25
C GLU A 43 4.14 0.30 29.44
N GLY A 44 3.72 -0.04 28.23
CA GLY A 44 3.09 0.91 27.30
C GLY A 44 4.07 1.74 26.46
N GLU A 45 5.38 1.60 26.67
CA GLU A 45 6.39 2.34 25.92
C GLU A 45 7.16 1.43 24.96
N LEU A 46 7.54 1.96 23.80
CA LEU A 46 8.43 1.31 22.84
C LEU A 46 9.82 1.94 22.94
N ASP A 47 10.84 1.11 23.16
CA ASP A 47 12.24 1.56 23.10
C ASP A 47 12.72 1.58 21.64
N ALA A 48 13.04 2.75 21.12
CA ALA A 48 13.63 2.90 19.80
C ALA A 48 15.11 2.49 19.74
N GLY A 49 15.75 2.21 20.90
CA GLY A 49 17.13 1.75 20.96
C GLY A 49 18.14 2.73 20.34
N SER A 50 17.88 4.01 20.44
CA SER A 50 18.66 5.10 19.79
C SER A 50 18.64 5.03 18.25
N ASN A 51 17.69 4.34 17.65
CA ASN A 51 17.49 4.34 16.21
C ASN A 51 16.70 5.59 15.75
N LEU A 52 16.80 5.86 14.45
CA LEU A 52 16.05 6.93 13.80
C LEU A 52 14.56 6.53 13.71
N VAL A 53 13.70 7.42 14.17
CA VAL A 53 12.25 7.32 13.99
C VAL A 53 11.86 8.31 12.90
N THR A 54 11.19 7.81 11.86
CA THR A 54 10.73 8.58 10.71
C THR A 54 9.22 8.44 10.54
N PRO A 55 8.56 9.35 9.81
CA PRO A 55 7.24 9.06 9.27
C PRO A 55 7.25 7.77 8.44
N ALA A 56 6.11 7.14 8.29
CA ALA A 56 5.95 5.97 7.42
C ALA A 56 6.34 6.30 5.97
N PHE A 57 6.85 5.30 5.25
CA PHE A 57 7.17 5.45 3.84
C PHE A 57 5.90 5.42 2.99
N VAL A 58 6.02 6.00 1.80
CA VAL A 58 4.96 6.07 0.80
C VAL A 58 5.39 5.28 -0.43
N GLU A 59 4.53 4.36 -0.89
CA GLU A 59 4.63 3.74 -2.22
C GLU A 59 3.69 4.47 -3.18
N PRO A 60 4.19 5.36 -4.04
CA PRO A 60 3.33 6.22 -4.85
C PRO A 60 2.84 5.56 -6.14
N HIS A 61 3.37 4.38 -6.53
CA HIS A 61 3.02 3.75 -7.79
C HIS A 61 3.30 2.25 -7.79
N ILE A 62 2.26 1.47 -7.56
CA ILE A 62 2.29 0.01 -7.71
C ILE A 62 1.03 -0.48 -8.44
N HIS A 63 1.10 -1.67 -9.01
CA HIS A 63 -0.03 -2.44 -9.51
C HIS A 63 -0.27 -3.64 -8.59
N LEU A 64 -1.07 -3.45 -7.52
CA LEU A 64 -1.36 -4.53 -6.56
C LEU A 64 -2.17 -5.67 -7.17
N ASP A 65 -2.98 -5.37 -8.17
CA ASP A 65 -3.71 -6.36 -8.95
C ASP A 65 -2.79 -7.32 -9.73
N ALA A 66 -1.60 -6.82 -10.14
CA ALA A 66 -0.57 -7.60 -10.82
C ALA A 66 0.58 -8.05 -9.90
N ALA A 67 0.61 -7.62 -8.64
CA ALA A 67 1.66 -8.01 -7.71
C ALA A 67 1.71 -9.53 -7.50
N MET A 68 2.92 -10.08 -7.28
CA MET A 68 3.17 -11.52 -7.04
C MET A 68 2.73 -12.46 -8.19
N THR A 69 2.68 -11.97 -9.43
CA THR A 69 2.36 -12.78 -10.63
C THR A 69 3.59 -13.14 -11.46
N ALA A 70 4.78 -12.88 -10.97
CA ALA A 70 6.02 -13.19 -11.70
C ALA A 70 6.10 -14.69 -12.07
N GLY A 71 6.25 -14.97 -13.38
CA GLY A 71 6.24 -16.33 -13.92
C GLY A 71 4.84 -16.84 -14.30
N GLU A 72 3.80 -16.06 -14.14
CA GLU A 72 2.42 -16.44 -14.48
C GLU A 72 1.85 -15.53 -15.59
N PRO A 73 1.31 -16.14 -16.67
CA PRO A 73 1.34 -17.56 -17.05
C PRO A 73 2.73 -17.98 -17.57
N ARG A 74 3.62 -17.04 -17.79
CA ARG A 74 4.99 -17.23 -18.26
C ARG A 74 5.91 -16.12 -17.78
N TRP A 75 7.22 -16.36 -17.86
CA TRP A 75 8.20 -15.33 -17.54
C TRP A 75 8.32 -14.29 -18.66
N ASN A 76 8.48 -13.03 -18.29
CA ASN A 76 8.99 -11.97 -19.16
C ASN A 76 10.49 -12.24 -19.42
N LYS A 77 10.82 -12.82 -20.59
CA LYS A 77 12.17 -13.25 -20.93
C LYS A 77 13.03 -12.13 -21.49
N SER A 78 12.43 -11.18 -22.19
CA SER A 78 13.15 -10.06 -22.77
C SER A 78 13.47 -8.95 -21.75
N GLY A 79 12.74 -8.93 -20.60
CA GLY A 79 12.81 -7.87 -19.61
C GLY A 79 12.23 -6.54 -20.12
N THR A 80 11.55 -6.52 -21.27
CA THR A 80 10.95 -5.31 -21.81
C THR A 80 9.59 -5.04 -21.19
N LEU A 81 9.20 -3.76 -21.16
CA LEU A 81 7.87 -3.34 -20.73
C LEU A 81 6.78 -3.96 -21.62
N PHE A 82 6.99 -4.02 -22.92
CA PHE A 82 5.99 -4.56 -23.86
C PHE A 82 5.67 -6.03 -23.58
N GLU A 83 6.69 -6.87 -23.40
CA GLU A 83 6.46 -8.27 -23.01
C GLU A 83 5.81 -8.38 -21.63
N GLY A 84 6.14 -7.46 -20.69
CA GLY A 84 5.48 -7.39 -19.39
C GLY A 84 3.97 -7.11 -19.52
N ILE A 85 3.58 -6.18 -20.39
CA ILE A 85 2.18 -5.89 -20.69
C ILE A 85 1.48 -7.10 -21.34
N GLU A 86 2.15 -7.80 -22.26
CA GLU A 86 1.61 -9.03 -22.85
C GLU A 86 1.38 -10.12 -21.79
N CYS A 87 2.37 -10.38 -20.93
CA CYS A 87 2.23 -11.33 -19.82
C CYS A 87 1.05 -10.99 -18.92
N TRP A 88 0.90 -9.70 -18.59
CA TRP A 88 -0.25 -9.25 -17.81
C TRP A 88 -1.58 -9.43 -18.55
N SER A 89 -1.64 -9.08 -19.83
CA SER A 89 -2.84 -9.27 -20.65
C SER A 89 -3.28 -10.74 -20.73
N GLU A 90 -2.31 -11.68 -20.78
CA GLU A 90 -2.60 -13.10 -20.69
C GLU A 90 -3.07 -13.51 -19.28
N ARG A 91 -2.37 -13.06 -18.23
CA ARG A 91 -2.68 -13.41 -16.82
C ARG A 91 -4.05 -12.91 -16.37
N LYS A 92 -4.46 -11.71 -16.79
CA LYS A 92 -5.75 -11.13 -16.38
C LYS A 92 -6.96 -11.92 -16.91
N THR A 93 -6.81 -12.75 -17.94
CA THR A 93 -7.90 -13.62 -18.43
C THR A 93 -8.33 -14.69 -17.43
N THR A 94 -7.46 -15.01 -16.48
CA THR A 94 -7.68 -16.00 -15.42
C THR A 94 -7.83 -15.36 -14.04
N LEU A 95 -7.97 -14.05 -13.98
CA LEU A 95 -8.07 -13.30 -12.75
C LEU A 95 -9.37 -13.63 -12.02
N SER A 96 -9.29 -13.95 -10.74
CA SER A 96 -10.45 -14.05 -9.86
C SER A 96 -10.37 -13.01 -8.75
N HIS A 97 -11.52 -12.68 -8.19
CA HIS A 97 -11.63 -11.75 -7.07
C HIS A 97 -10.75 -12.19 -5.87
N ASP A 98 -10.86 -13.47 -5.48
CA ASP A 98 -10.11 -14.02 -4.35
C ASP A 98 -8.59 -14.06 -4.61
N ASP A 99 -8.17 -14.35 -5.84
CA ASP A 99 -6.77 -14.33 -6.25
C ASP A 99 -6.16 -12.94 -6.05
N VAL A 100 -6.86 -11.89 -6.49
CA VAL A 100 -6.42 -10.50 -6.31
C VAL A 100 -6.36 -10.12 -4.83
N ILE A 101 -7.40 -10.41 -4.05
CA ILE A 101 -7.42 -10.13 -2.60
C ILE A 101 -6.22 -10.79 -1.91
N ASN A 102 -5.99 -12.07 -2.17
CA ASN A 102 -4.92 -12.80 -1.52
C ASN A 102 -3.54 -12.21 -1.81
N ARG A 103 -3.21 -11.94 -3.09
CA ARG A 103 -1.91 -11.40 -3.51
C ARG A 103 -1.70 -9.97 -3.02
N ALA A 104 -2.70 -9.11 -3.19
CA ALA A 104 -2.65 -7.72 -2.75
C ALA A 104 -2.50 -7.60 -1.23
N THR A 105 -3.26 -8.38 -0.46
CA THR A 105 -3.16 -8.37 1.01
C THR A 105 -1.80 -8.85 1.49
N GLN A 106 -1.22 -9.88 0.86
CA GLN A 106 0.15 -10.33 1.19
C GLN A 106 1.18 -9.25 0.87
N THR A 107 1.06 -8.59 -0.28
CA THR A 107 1.95 -7.49 -0.66
C THR A 107 1.86 -6.33 0.33
N LEU A 108 0.67 -5.92 0.73
CA LEU A 108 0.47 -4.84 1.70
C LEU A 108 1.01 -5.20 3.09
N LYS A 109 0.90 -6.46 3.53
CA LYS A 109 1.54 -6.93 4.77
C LYS A 109 3.06 -6.84 4.70
N LEU A 110 3.67 -7.19 3.57
CA LEU A 110 5.11 -7.02 3.37
C LEU A 110 5.50 -5.54 3.36
N PHE A 111 4.71 -4.68 2.74
CA PHE A 111 4.94 -3.23 2.75
C PHE A 111 4.90 -2.68 4.17
N ALA A 112 3.86 -2.99 4.93
CA ALA A 112 3.75 -2.57 6.33
C ALA A 112 4.93 -3.04 7.19
N ALA A 113 5.40 -4.29 6.99
CA ALA A 113 6.57 -4.83 7.68
C ALA A 113 7.88 -4.08 7.33
N HIS A 114 7.91 -3.36 6.20
CA HIS A 114 9.03 -2.52 5.78
C HIS A 114 8.78 -1.02 6.01
N GLY A 115 7.74 -0.67 6.78
CA GLY A 115 7.43 0.71 7.14
C GLY A 115 6.68 1.52 6.08
N ILE A 116 6.16 0.88 5.03
CA ILE A 116 5.31 1.52 4.02
C ILE A 116 3.85 1.41 4.46
N GLN A 117 3.21 2.54 4.74
CA GLN A 117 1.83 2.59 5.21
C GLN A 117 0.90 3.40 4.31
N TYR A 118 1.44 4.12 3.35
CA TYR A 118 0.68 4.89 2.36
C TYR A 118 0.98 4.32 0.98
N VAL A 119 -0.04 3.81 0.31
CA VAL A 119 0.13 3.09 -0.97
C VAL A 119 -0.84 3.64 -2.00
N ARG A 120 -0.33 3.99 -3.18
CA ARG A 120 -1.15 4.30 -4.35
C ARG A 120 -1.06 3.15 -5.34
N THR A 121 -2.15 2.42 -5.53
CA THR A 121 -2.23 1.33 -6.50
C THR A 121 -2.94 1.77 -7.77
N HIS A 122 -2.36 1.44 -8.93
CA HIS A 122 -2.95 1.61 -10.25
C HIS A 122 -3.61 0.28 -10.62
N VAL A 123 -4.94 0.27 -10.74
CA VAL A 123 -5.72 -0.94 -10.95
C VAL A 123 -6.23 -0.97 -12.38
N ASP A 124 -5.93 -2.04 -13.10
CA ASP A 124 -6.39 -2.23 -14.48
C ASP A 124 -7.91 -2.34 -14.52
N VAL A 125 -8.54 -1.41 -15.24
CA VAL A 125 -10.01 -1.34 -15.43
C VAL A 125 -10.45 -1.73 -16.86
N THR A 126 -9.58 -2.42 -17.59
CA THR A 126 -9.91 -2.89 -18.95
C THR A 126 -10.69 -4.22 -18.97
N ASP A 127 -10.84 -4.88 -17.80
CA ASP A 127 -11.77 -6.00 -17.62
C ASP A 127 -13.21 -5.50 -17.51
N PRO A 128 -14.14 -5.99 -18.38
CA PRO A 128 -15.54 -5.58 -18.36
C PRO A 128 -16.28 -5.81 -17.04
N ASN A 129 -15.81 -6.75 -16.23
CA ASN A 129 -16.37 -7.06 -14.91
C ASN A 129 -15.80 -6.20 -13.80
N LEU A 130 -14.74 -5.43 -14.06
CA LEU A 130 -13.97 -4.66 -13.06
C LEU A 130 -13.54 -5.52 -11.87
N THR A 131 -13.13 -6.75 -12.12
CA THR A 131 -12.80 -7.76 -11.10
C THR A 131 -11.70 -7.28 -10.18
N ALA A 132 -10.60 -6.77 -10.76
CA ALA A 132 -9.48 -6.24 -10.00
C ALA A 132 -9.88 -5.04 -9.13
N LEU A 133 -10.65 -4.10 -9.70
CA LEU A 133 -11.11 -2.93 -8.96
C LEU A 133 -11.99 -3.31 -7.76
N LYS A 134 -12.97 -4.18 -7.96
CA LYS A 134 -13.87 -4.63 -6.88
C LYS A 134 -13.09 -5.32 -5.76
N ALA A 135 -12.11 -6.13 -6.12
CA ALA A 135 -11.21 -6.76 -5.15
C ALA A 135 -10.37 -5.72 -4.39
N MET A 136 -9.82 -4.71 -5.08
CA MET A 136 -9.03 -3.65 -4.42
C MET A 136 -9.86 -2.79 -3.47
N LEU A 137 -11.12 -2.51 -3.79
CA LEU A 137 -12.03 -1.80 -2.88
C LEU A 137 -12.22 -2.59 -1.58
N GLU A 138 -12.39 -3.90 -1.68
CA GLU A 138 -12.49 -4.78 -0.49
C GLU A 138 -11.16 -4.85 0.27
N VAL A 139 -10.02 -4.98 -0.43
CA VAL A 139 -8.68 -4.95 0.20
C VAL A 139 -8.48 -3.65 0.97
N ARG A 140 -8.88 -2.51 0.44
CA ARG A 140 -8.79 -1.21 1.13
C ARG A 140 -9.51 -1.24 2.47
N GLU A 141 -10.72 -1.77 2.51
CA GLU A 141 -11.51 -1.90 3.75
C GLU A 141 -10.84 -2.87 4.75
N GLN A 142 -10.38 -4.03 4.27
CA GLN A 142 -9.75 -5.04 5.10
C GLN A 142 -8.40 -4.59 5.69
N THR A 143 -7.68 -3.71 5.02
CA THR A 143 -6.33 -3.27 5.40
C THR A 143 -6.28 -1.89 6.05
N ALA A 144 -7.40 -1.18 6.16
CA ALA A 144 -7.49 0.19 6.71
C ALA A 144 -6.91 0.35 8.12
N GLY A 145 -6.76 -0.75 8.88
CA GLY A 145 -6.15 -0.74 10.20
C GLY A 145 -4.61 -0.60 10.20
N PHE A 146 -3.93 -0.76 9.05
CA PHE A 146 -2.47 -0.71 8.98
C PHE A 146 -1.88 -0.11 7.70
N VAL A 147 -2.68 0.08 6.64
CA VAL A 147 -2.27 0.75 5.40
C VAL A 147 -3.39 1.67 4.92
N ASP A 148 -3.01 2.87 4.48
CA ASP A 148 -3.88 3.80 3.78
C ASP A 148 -3.70 3.58 2.27
N LEU A 149 -4.74 3.05 1.61
CA LEU A 149 -4.71 2.62 0.22
C LEU A 149 -5.52 3.56 -0.68
N GLN A 150 -4.82 4.27 -1.57
CA GLN A 150 -5.43 5.05 -2.64
C GLN A 150 -5.50 4.24 -3.93
N ILE A 151 -6.66 4.21 -4.57
CA ILE A 151 -6.95 3.42 -5.77
C ILE A 151 -7.09 4.34 -6.99
N VAL A 152 -6.23 4.12 -7.99
CA VAL A 152 -6.28 4.80 -9.29
C VAL A 152 -6.96 3.86 -10.29
N ALA A 153 -8.05 4.29 -10.92
CA ALA A 153 -8.61 3.61 -12.09
C ALA A 153 -7.64 3.81 -13.27
N PHE A 154 -7.04 2.72 -13.74
CA PHE A 154 -5.98 2.76 -14.75
C PHE A 154 -6.34 1.93 -15.98
N PRO A 155 -6.53 2.56 -17.16
CA PRO A 155 -6.84 1.83 -18.40
C PRO A 155 -5.53 1.35 -19.05
N GLN A 156 -5.03 0.17 -18.68
CA GLN A 156 -3.70 -0.36 -19.04
C GLN A 156 -3.40 -0.28 -20.55
N GLU A 157 -4.35 -0.55 -21.40
CA GLU A 157 -4.19 -0.49 -22.85
C GLU A 157 -4.63 0.87 -23.45
N GLY A 158 -5.02 1.82 -22.60
CA GLY A 158 -5.57 3.11 -23.03
C GLY A 158 -7.09 3.08 -23.24
N ILE A 159 -7.78 4.12 -22.78
CA ILE A 159 -9.25 4.23 -22.68
C ILE A 159 -10.01 3.96 -24.01
N LEU A 160 -9.35 4.22 -25.15
CA LEU A 160 -9.96 4.02 -26.48
C LEU A 160 -9.62 2.66 -27.10
N SER A 161 -8.78 1.86 -26.46
CA SER A 161 -8.26 0.61 -27.01
C SER A 161 -9.11 -0.61 -26.67
N PHE A 162 -10.13 -0.46 -25.83
CA PHE A 162 -11.04 -1.54 -25.46
C PHE A 162 -12.51 -1.10 -25.48
N LYS A 163 -13.40 -2.08 -25.57
CA LYS A 163 -14.84 -1.81 -25.69
C LYS A 163 -15.39 -1.16 -24.42
N ASN A 164 -16.17 -0.11 -24.58
CA ASN A 164 -16.83 0.63 -23.49
C ASN A 164 -15.83 1.21 -22.48
N GLY A 165 -14.63 1.62 -22.93
CA GLY A 165 -13.57 2.09 -22.03
C GLY A 165 -13.98 3.32 -21.22
N ARG A 166 -14.70 4.26 -21.84
CA ARG A 166 -15.21 5.44 -21.15
C ARG A 166 -16.21 5.06 -20.06
N GLU A 167 -17.17 4.24 -20.38
CA GLU A 167 -18.22 3.79 -19.47
C GLU A 167 -17.63 3.00 -18.30
N LEU A 168 -16.61 2.16 -18.55
CA LEU A 168 -15.91 1.43 -17.50
C LEU A 168 -15.11 2.36 -16.58
N MET A 169 -14.48 3.41 -17.11
CA MET A 169 -13.81 4.43 -16.29
C MET A 169 -14.81 5.19 -15.41
N GLU A 170 -15.94 5.63 -15.98
CA GLU A 170 -17.00 6.30 -15.23
C GLU A 170 -17.57 5.37 -14.13
N GLU A 171 -17.78 4.10 -14.44
CA GLU A 171 -18.20 3.09 -13.47
C GLU A 171 -17.15 2.85 -12.37
N ALA A 172 -15.87 2.81 -12.71
CA ALA A 172 -14.79 2.65 -11.75
C ALA A 172 -14.78 3.78 -10.70
N VAL A 173 -14.97 5.02 -11.13
CA VAL A 173 -15.10 6.18 -10.24
C VAL A 173 -16.36 6.06 -9.39
N ARG A 174 -17.50 5.67 -9.99
CA ARG A 174 -18.76 5.50 -9.25
C ARG A 174 -18.67 4.40 -8.18
N LEU A 175 -17.91 3.35 -8.43
CA LEU A 175 -17.66 2.27 -7.46
C LEU A 175 -16.74 2.68 -6.32
N GLY A 176 -15.94 3.74 -6.47
CA GLY A 176 -15.10 4.28 -5.39
C GLY A 176 -13.61 4.29 -5.68
N ALA A 177 -13.17 4.27 -6.95
CA ALA A 177 -11.80 4.63 -7.27
C ALA A 177 -11.56 6.11 -6.91
N ASP A 178 -10.41 6.40 -6.32
CA ASP A 178 -10.10 7.73 -5.76
C ASP A 178 -9.59 8.70 -6.82
N VAL A 179 -8.93 8.16 -7.85
CA VAL A 179 -8.23 8.94 -8.89
C VAL A 179 -8.40 8.25 -10.23
N VAL A 180 -8.33 9.02 -11.30
CA VAL A 180 -8.26 8.55 -12.69
C VAL A 180 -6.82 8.71 -13.17
N GLY A 181 -6.24 7.65 -13.77
CA GLY A 181 -4.89 7.58 -14.29
C GLY A 181 -4.80 7.50 -15.80
#